data_06203588597e130f45e0890637a17b24
#
_entry.id   06203588597e130f45e0890637a17b24
#
_cell.length_a   1.000
_cell.length_b   1.000
_cell.length_c   1.000
_cell.angle_alpha   90.00
_cell.angle_beta   90.00
_cell.angle_gamma   90.00
#
_symmetry.space_group_name_H-M   'P 1'
#
loop_
_entity.id
_entity.type
_entity.pdbx_description
1 polymer ?
#
loop_
_entity_poly.entity_id
_entity_poly.type
_entity_poly.pdbx_seq_one_letter_code
_entity_poly.pdbx_strand_id
1 'polypeptide(L)'
;LAKITDYQSLIDNVQDYLNRDDLTSVVPTWMGIVETELSRRLRDRRMISRATATLDNQYIKPPSTLVALRNIQLNTDPPSTLTQITPDVMDDKRASSNAFGRPAFYSHLGQQIEVYPSPDTGHTLEIAYYRTIPAITADAGQTTNWLIEYHPDAYLYGCLKQAGPYLGDQSITTTFNTYFEQAVQQIIQHDTDTKFSGRTPQTAITRIG
;
A
#
# COMPACT_ATOMS: atom_id res chain seq x y z
N LEU A 1 15.70 17.20 21.24
CA LEU A 1 14.82 16.67 20.19
C LEU A 1 13.37 16.70 20.69
N ALA A 2 12.47 17.33 19.94
CA ALA A 2 11.05 17.34 20.23
C ALA A 2 10.40 16.02 19.80
N LYS A 3 9.21 15.71 20.33
CA LYS A 3 8.45 14.56 19.87
C LYS A 3 7.98 14.79 18.43
N ILE A 4 8.21 13.83 17.55
CA ILE A 4 7.73 13.85 16.17
C ILE A 4 6.24 13.51 16.18
N THR A 5 5.38 14.42 15.72
CA THR A 5 3.93 14.26 15.70
C THR A 5 3.30 14.61 14.35
N ASP A 6 4.00 15.39 13.54
CA ASP A 6 3.50 15.94 12.28
C ASP A 6 4.64 16.30 11.32
N TYR A 7 4.27 16.80 10.15
CA TYR A 7 5.15 17.22 9.08
C TYR A 7 6.25 18.19 9.56
N GLN A 8 5.88 19.25 10.32
CA GLN A 8 6.84 20.27 10.72
C GLN A 8 7.82 19.72 11.77
N SER A 9 7.31 19.03 12.78
CA SER A 9 8.16 18.41 13.81
C SER A 9 9.13 17.37 13.25
N LEU A 10 8.79 16.70 12.15
CA LEU A 10 9.72 15.80 11.47
C LEU A 10 10.85 16.58 10.80
N ILE A 11 10.55 17.69 10.11
CA ILE A 11 11.56 18.57 9.50
C ILE A 11 12.52 19.08 10.58
N ASP A 12 11.97 19.62 11.65
CA ASP A 12 12.76 20.19 12.76
C ASP A 12 13.69 19.11 13.36
N ASN A 13 13.19 17.90 13.59
CA ASN A 13 14.02 16.81 14.10
C ASN A 13 15.12 16.37 13.12
N VAL A 14 14.84 16.30 11.82
CA VAL A 14 15.87 15.96 10.81
C VAL A 14 16.97 17.03 10.80
N GLN A 15 16.61 18.30 10.87
CA GLN A 15 17.54 19.43 10.94
C GLN A 15 18.39 19.38 12.23
N ASP A 16 17.76 19.14 13.38
CA ASP A 16 18.45 18.99 14.66
C ASP A 16 19.48 17.84 14.61
N TYR A 17 19.10 16.66 14.05
CA TYR A 17 20.03 15.53 13.93
C TYR A 17 21.25 15.83 13.06
N LEU A 18 21.06 16.62 12.02
CA LEU A 18 22.13 17.00 11.09
C LEU A 18 22.86 18.27 11.51
N ASN A 19 22.36 18.97 12.56
CA ASN A 19 22.83 20.29 12.99
C ASN A 19 22.87 21.30 11.82
N ARG A 20 21.75 21.35 11.02
CA ARG A 20 21.63 22.17 9.81
C ARG A 20 20.23 22.76 9.67
N ASP A 21 20.12 24.08 9.55
CA ASP A 21 18.86 24.83 9.44
C ASP A 21 18.44 25.10 7.98
N ASP A 22 19.33 24.83 7.02
CA ASP A 22 19.13 25.14 5.59
C ASP A 22 18.40 24.03 4.81
N LEU A 23 17.96 22.95 5.47
CA LEU A 23 17.40 21.77 4.82
C LEU A 23 15.86 21.76 4.71
N THR A 24 15.17 22.81 5.18
CA THR A 24 13.70 22.90 5.20
C THR A 24 13.07 22.63 3.83
N SER A 25 13.69 23.09 2.74
CA SER A 25 13.17 22.88 1.38
C SER A 25 13.50 21.50 0.79
N VAL A 26 14.47 20.78 1.36
CA VAL A 26 14.97 19.50 0.82
C VAL A 26 14.33 18.30 1.53
N VAL A 27 14.13 18.41 2.84
CA VAL A 27 13.54 17.34 3.67
C VAL A 27 12.20 16.81 3.10
N PRO A 28 11.27 17.65 2.59
CA PRO A 28 10.04 17.17 1.99
C PRO A 28 10.25 16.20 0.80
N THR A 29 11.31 16.41 0.03
CA THR A 29 11.68 15.48 -1.05
C THR A 29 12.10 14.12 -0.49
N TRP A 30 12.89 14.11 0.58
CA TRP A 30 13.30 12.87 1.25
C TRP A 30 12.10 12.14 1.85
N MET A 31 11.15 12.88 2.44
CA MET A 31 9.90 12.31 2.97
C MET A 31 9.11 11.58 1.87
N GLY A 32 8.94 12.20 0.70
CA GLY A 32 8.26 11.57 -0.44
C GLY A 32 8.97 10.32 -0.96
N ILE A 33 10.32 10.29 -0.95
CA ILE A 33 11.10 9.10 -1.31
C ILE A 33 10.85 7.98 -0.28
N VAL A 34 10.88 8.31 1.01
CA VAL A 34 10.63 7.35 2.11
C VAL A 34 9.21 6.79 2.03
N GLU A 35 8.19 7.63 1.84
CA GLU A 35 6.80 7.20 1.68
C GLU A 35 6.62 6.25 0.49
N THR A 36 7.29 6.55 -0.62
CA THR A 36 7.27 5.70 -1.82
C THR A 36 7.95 4.37 -1.56
N GLU A 37 9.12 4.36 -0.91
CA GLU A 37 9.84 3.13 -0.54
C GLU A 37 9.01 2.27 0.41
N LEU A 38 8.46 2.86 1.46
CA LEU A 38 7.64 2.15 2.44
C LEU A 38 6.32 1.64 1.83
N SER A 39 5.68 2.41 0.95
CA SER A 39 4.47 1.97 0.24
C SER A 39 4.72 0.71 -0.62
N ARG A 40 5.91 0.55 -1.21
CA ARG A 40 6.28 -0.64 -1.97
C ARG A 40 6.55 -1.84 -1.07
N ARG A 41 7.14 -1.62 0.10
CA ARG A 41 7.65 -2.68 1.01
C ARG A 41 6.60 -3.17 2.00
N LEU A 42 5.76 -2.27 2.52
CA LEU A 42 4.81 -2.58 3.58
C LEU A 42 3.47 -3.11 3.02
N ARG A 43 2.85 -3.98 3.81
CA ARG A 43 1.48 -4.48 3.63
C ARG A 43 0.74 -4.46 4.96
N ASP A 44 0.83 -3.33 5.66
CA ASP A 44 0.18 -3.11 6.96
C ASP A 44 -1.35 -3.06 6.80
N ARG A 45 -2.07 -3.51 7.83
CA ARG A 45 -3.55 -3.47 7.86
C ARG A 45 -4.11 -2.06 7.69
N ARG A 46 -3.37 -1.01 8.11
CA ARG A 46 -3.76 0.40 7.96
C ARG A 46 -3.71 0.88 6.52
N MET A 47 -3.01 0.16 5.66
CA MET A 47 -2.99 0.40 4.22
C MET A 47 -4.19 -0.23 3.50
N ILE A 48 -4.99 -1.07 4.17
CA ILE A 48 -6.13 -1.72 3.54
C ILE A 48 -7.25 -0.69 3.34
N SER A 49 -7.71 -0.60 2.11
CA SER A 49 -8.84 0.23 1.71
C SER A 49 -9.82 -0.56 0.87
N ARG A 50 -11.05 -0.09 0.79
CA ARG A 50 -12.09 -0.66 -0.06
C ARG A 50 -12.58 0.37 -1.04
N ALA A 51 -12.84 -0.06 -2.26
CA ALA A 51 -13.49 0.74 -3.29
C ALA A 51 -14.59 -0.09 -3.95
N THR A 52 -15.68 0.56 -4.29
CA THR A 52 -16.76 -0.05 -5.08
C THR A 52 -16.76 0.55 -6.48
N ALA A 53 -17.08 -0.26 -7.47
CA ALA A 53 -17.23 0.17 -8.85
C ALA A 53 -18.39 -0.57 -9.50
N THR A 54 -19.03 0.08 -10.48
CA THR A 54 -19.98 -0.61 -11.36
C THR A 54 -19.17 -1.37 -12.41
N LEU A 55 -19.45 -2.65 -12.52
CA LEU A 55 -18.86 -3.55 -13.50
C LEU A 55 -19.85 -3.75 -14.66
N ASP A 56 -19.75 -2.90 -15.65
CA ASP A 56 -20.56 -2.92 -16.88
C ASP A 56 -19.74 -3.28 -18.12
N ASN A 57 -18.42 -3.34 -17.98
CA ASN A 57 -17.47 -3.63 -19.04
C ASN A 57 -16.48 -4.71 -18.61
N GLN A 58 -15.82 -5.30 -19.60
CA GLN A 58 -14.75 -6.28 -19.42
C GLN A 58 -13.53 -5.73 -18.64
N TYR A 59 -13.26 -4.43 -18.76
CA TYR A 59 -12.10 -3.78 -18.16
C TYR A 59 -12.52 -2.76 -17.10
N ILE A 60 -11.81 -2.78 -15.97
CA ILE A 60 -12.02 -1.88 -14.85
C ILE A 60 -10.73 -1.13 -14.57
N LYS A 61 -10.83 0.17 -14.36
CA LYS A 61 -9.71 0.98 -13.88
C LYS A 61 -9.64 0.88 -12.37
N PRO A 62 -8.54 0.34 -11.79
CA PRO A 62 -8.37 0.29 -10.35
C PRO A 62 -8.16 1.70 -9.76
N PRO A 63 -8.34 1.88 -8.44
CA PRO A 63 -8.01 3.12 -7.75
C PRO A 63 -6.55 3.52 -7.99
N SER A 64 -6.28 4.81 -8.19
CA SER A 64 -4.92 5.34 -8.46
C SER A 64 -3.93 5.10 -7.31
N THR A 65 -4.44 4.92 -6.09
CA THR A 65 -3.65 4.63 -4.89
C THR A 65 -3.37 3.14 -4.69
N LEU A 66 -3.78 2.28 -5.62
CA LEU A 66 -3.61 0.83 -5.50
C LEU A 66 -2.13 0.44 -5.60
N VAL A 67 -1.64 -0.25 -4.57
CA VAL A 67 -0.31 -0.89 -4.53
C VAL A 67 -0.43 -2.37 -4.82
N ALA A 68 -1.36 -3.05 -4.17
CA ALA A 68 -1.59 -4.49 -4.35
C ALA A 68 -3.05 -4.84 -4.06
N LEU A 69 -3.61 -5.73 -4.85
CA LEU A 69 -4.93 -6.29 -4.58
C LEU A 69 -4.88 -7.29 -3.43
N ARG A 70 -5.90 -7.25 -2.59
CA ARG A 70 -6.13 -8.26 -1.57
C ARG A 70 -7.27 -9.19 -1.96
N ASN A 71 -8.39 -8.63 -2.41
CA ASN A 71 -9.58 -9.38 -2.80
C ASN A 71 -10.42 -8.56 -3.77
N ILE A 72 -11.08 -9.23 -4.69
CA ILE A 72 -12.14 -8.68 -5.55
C ILE A 72 -13.37 -9.57 -5.43
N GLN A 73 -14.51 -8.95 -5.17
CA GLN A 73 -15.77 -9.67 -5.05
C GLN A 73 -16.93 -8.92 -5.73
N LEU A 74 -17.90 -9.65 -6.20
CA LEU A 74 -19.19 -9.11 -6.62
C LEU A 74 -20.10 -8.98 -5.40
N ASN A 75 -20.77 -7.85 -5.25
CA ASN A 75 -21.81 -7.62 -4.26
C ASN A 75 -23.11 -8.28 -4.71
N THR A 76 -23.13 -9.60 -4.68
CA THR A 76 -24.30 -10.43 -4.92
C THR A 76 -24.74 -11.08 -3.62
N ASP A 77 -25.93 -11.65 -3.57
CA ASP A 77 -26.39 -12.41 -2.42
C ASP A 77 -26.41 -13.92 -2.77
N PRO A 78 -25.49 -14.74 -2.22
CA PRO A 78 -24.33 -14.39 -1.40
C PRO A 78 -23.21 -13.71 -2.22
N PRO A 79 -22.28 -12.94 -1.56
CA PRO A 79 -21.13 -12.33 -2.23
C PRO A 79 -20.26 -13.36 -2.91
N SER A 80 -19.74 -13.03 -4.10
CA SER A 80 -18.93 -13.95 -4.90
C SER A 80 -17.54 -13.38 -5.13
N THR A 81 -16.52 -14.04 -4.59
CA THR A 81 -15.12 -13.67 -4.82
C THR A 81 -14.67 -14.14 -6.21
N LEU A 82 -13.99 -13.26 -6.94
CA LEU A 82 -13.37 -13.59 -8.22
C LEU A 82 -12.03 -14.29 -7.98
N THR A 83 -11.70 -15.24 -8.83
CA THR A 83 -10.42 -15.96 -8.81
C THR A 83 -9.41 -15.24 -9.71
N GLN A 84 -8.22 -14.94 -9.19
CA GLN A 84 -7.13 -14.40 -10.00
C GLN A 84 -6.57 -15.47 -10.92
N ILE A 85 -6.40 -15.12 -12.20
CA ILE A 85 -5.70 -15.94 -13.21
C ILE A 85 -4.64 -15.10 -13.90
N THR A 86 -3.69 -15.76 -14.57
CA THR A 86 -2.66 -15.09 -15.36
C THR A 86 -3.26 -14.52 -16.66
N PRO A 87 -2.65 -13.48 -17.25
CA PRO A 87 -3.08 -12.95 -18.54
C PRO A 87 -3.18 -14.03 -19.63
N ASP A 88 -2.19 -14.92 -19.73
CA ASP A 88 -2.18 -15.99 -20.73
C ASP A 88 -3.41 -16.90 -20.59
N VAL A 89 -3.77 -17.29 -19.37
CA VAL A 89 -4.98 -18.11 -19.11
C VAL A 89 -6.25 -17.31 -19.41
N MET A 90 -6.24 -15.99 -19.21
CA MET A 90 -7.35 -15.13 -19.59
C MET A 90 -7.54 -15.12 -21.10
N ASP A 91 -6.45 -14.96 -21.86
CA ASP A 91 -6.46 -14.98 -23.32
C ASP A 91 -6.95 -16.33 -23.88
N ASP A 92 -6.50 -17.45 -23.31
CA ASP A 92 -6.97 -18.80 -23.68
C ASP A 92 -8.48 -18.96 -23.44
N LYS A 93 -8.98 -18.48 -22.30
CA LYS A 93 -10.43 -18.52 -22.02
C LYS A 93 -11.23 -17.70 -23.02
N ARG A 94 -10.74 -16.53 -23.42
CA ARG A 94 -11.41 -15.68 -24.42
C ARG A 94 -11.33 -16.27 -25.81
N ALA A 95 -10.19 -16.85 -26.20
CA ALA A 95 -10.05 -17.54 -27.48
C ALA A 95 -11.00 -18.74 -27.60
N SER A 96 -11.26 -19.43 -26.48
CA SER A 96 -12.16 -20.58 -26.43
C SER A 96 -13.64 -20.17 -26.42
N SER A 97 -13.98 -19.03 -25.81
CA SER A 97 -15.38 -18.56 -25.70
C SER A 97 -15.44 -17.08 -25.36
N ASN A 98 -16.22 -16.32 -26.12
CA ASN A 98 -16.55 -14.94 -25.79
C ASN A 98 -17.84 -14.90 -24.93
N ALA A 99 -17.80 -15.57 -23.77
CA ALA A 99 -18.95 -15.71 -22.90
C ALA A 99 -19.33 -14.38 -22.22
N PHE A 100 -20.63 -14.13 -22.15
CA PHE A 100 -21.22 -13.10 -21.32
C PHE A 100 -21.91 -13.76 -20.11
N GLY A 101 -21.87 -13.06 -18.96
CA GLY A 101 -22.51 -13.55 -17.76
C GLY A 101 -21.85 -13.01 -16.49
N ARG A 102 -22.11 -13.68 -15.37
CA ARG A 102 -21.54 -13.32 -14.08
C ARG A 102 -20.02 -13.56 -14.07
N PRO A 103 -19.19 -12.54 -13.86
CA PRO A 103 -17.74 -12.68 -13.78
C PRO A 103 -17.30 -13.62 -12.63
N ALA A 104 -16.33 -14.47 -12.92
CA ALA A 104 -15.76 -15.42 -11.96
C ALA A 104 -14.24 -15.32 -11.82
N PHE A 105 -13.59 -14.77 -12.85
CA PHE A 105 -12.14 -14.65 -12.92
C PHE A 105 -11.73 -13.21 -13.19
N TYR A 106 -10.54 -12.86 -12.73
CA TYR A 106 -9.92 -11.59 -13.08
C TYR A 106 -8.42 -11.76 -13.35
N SER A 107 -7.88 -10.83 -14.13
CA SER A 107 -6.45 -10.73 -14.40
C SER A 107 -6.00 -9.27 -14.38
N HIS A 108 -4.73 -9.05 -14.06
CA HIS A 108 -4.10 -7.73 -14.19
C HIS A 108 -3.55 -7.56 -15.59
N LEU A 109 -4.01 -6.53 -16.30
CA LEU A 109 -3.53 -6.16 -17.62
C LEU A 109 -3.04 -4.71 -17.62
N GLY A 110 -1.75 -4.50 -17.39
CA GLY A 110 -1.17 -3.17 -17.30
C GLY A 110 -1.79 -2.35 -16.15
N GLN A 111 -2.48 -1.26 -16.50
CA GLN A 111 -3.18 -0.40 -15.53
C GLN A 111 -4.67 -0.71 -15.40
N GLN A 112 -5.12 -1.85 -15.88
CA GLN A 112 -6.52 -2.27 -15.83
C GLN A 112 -6.65 -3.66 -15.20
N ILE A 113 -7.83 -3.94 -14.71
CA ILE A 113 -8.24 -5.28 -14.28
C ILE A 113 -9.22 -5.79 -15.32
N GLU A 114 -8.90 -6.92 -15.92
CA GLU A 114 -9.78 -7.62 -16.83
C GLU A 114 -10.58 -8.68 -16.09
N VAL A 115 -11.85 -8.84 -16.43
CA VAL A 115 -12.75 -9.85 -15.84
C VAL A 115 -13.30 -10.80 -16.89
N TYR A 116 -13.56 -12.05 -16.49
CA TYR A 116 -14.16 -13.06 -17.34
C TYR A 116 -15.15 -13.95 -16.56
N PRO A 117 -16.31 -14.33 -17.13
CA PRO A 117 -16.93 -13.83 -18.36
C PRO A 117 -17.11 -12.31 -18.41
N SER A 118 -17.33 -11.77 -19.61
CA SER A 118 -17.74 -10.37 -19.73
C SER A 118 -19.07 -10.15 -19.03
N PRO A 119 -19.28 -9.08 -18.25
CA PRO A 119 -20.54 -8.85 -17.57
C PRO A 119 -21.70 -8.72 -18.58
N ASP A 120 -22.81 -9.37 -18.28
CA ASP A 120 -24.06 -9.33 -19.04
C ASP A 120 -24.98 -8.22 -18.57
N THR A 121 -24.81 -7.80 -17.31
CA THR A 121 -25.55 -6.72 -16.66
C THR A 121 -24.58 -5.93 -15.77
N GLY A 122 -24.99 -4.75 -15.33
CA GLY A 122 -24.23 -3.97 -14.36
C GLY A 122 -24.16 -4.67 -13.00
N HIS A 123 -22.99 -5.18 -12.64
CA HIS A 123 -22.73 -5.74 -11.32
C HIS A 123 -22.03 -4.70 -10.45
N THR A 124 -22.28 -4.73 -9.14
CA THR A 124 -21.46 -3.95 -8.20
C THR A 124 -20.27 -4.79 -7.77
N LEU A 125 -19.08 -4.27 -8.02
CA LEU A 125 -17.81 -4.88 -7.63
C LEU A 125 -17.27 -4.17 -6.40
N GLU A 126 -16.76 -4.93 -5.43
CA GLU A 126 -15.97 -4.41 -4.32
C GLU A 126 -14.52 -4.88 -4.45
N ILE A 127 -13.58 -3.93 -4.36
CA ILE A 127 -12.14 -4.18 -4.40
C ILE A 127 -11.58 -3.86 -3.01
N ALA A 128 -11.03 -4.85 -2.31
CA ALA A 128 -10.19 -4.65 -1.14
C ALA A 128 -8.72 -4.66 -1.57
N TYR A 129 -7.99 -3.61 -1.22
CA TYR A 129 -6.63 -3.42 -1.71
C TYR A 129 -5.73 -2.70 -0.70
N TYR A 130 -4.42 -2.84 -0.87
CA TYR A 130 -3.43 -2.03 -0.17
C TYR A 130 -3.22 -0.74 -0.95
N ARG A 131 -3.46 0.40 -0.29
CA ARG A 131 -3.23 1.73 -0.86
C ARG A 131 -1.82 2.23 -0.51
N THR A 132 -1.33 3.20 -1.26
CA THR A 132 -0.13 3.95 -0.89
C THR A 132 -0.30 4.60 0.49
N ILE A 133 0.81 4.80 1.20
CA ILE A 133 0.82 5.61 2.42
C ILE A 133 0.45 7.03 2.02
N PRO A 134 -0.55 7.66 2.67
CA PRO A 134 -0.90 9.05 2.39
C PRO A 134 0.30 9.96 2.64
N ALA A 135 0.64 10.78 1.65
CA ALA A 135 1.72 11.74 1.80
C ALA A 135 1.41 12.76 2.89
N ILE A 136 2.41 13.14 3.69
CA ILE A 136 2.29 14.26 4.62
C ILE A 136 2.88 15.52 3.98
N THR A 137 2.16 16.62 4.14
CA THR A 137 2.48 17.91 3.54
C THR A 137 2.27 19.04 4.54
N ALA A 138 2.67 20.26 4.17
CA ALA A 138 2.39 21.45 4.97
C ALA A 138 0.90 21.85 4.95
N ASP A 139 0.09 21.27 4.05
CA ASP A 139 -1.31 21.64 3.90
C ASP A 139 -2.14 21.19 5.11
N ALA A 140 -3.03 22.04 5.56
CA ALA A 140 -3.92 21.74 6.67
C ALA A 140 -4.78 20.50 6.37
N GLY A 141 -4.75 19.51 7.28
CA GLY A 141 -5.43 18.23 7.13
C GLY A 141 -4.60 17.11 6.49
N GLN A 142 -3.36 17.40 6.04
CA GLN A 142 -2.42 16.40 5.51
C GLN A 142 -1.07 16.43 6.25
N THR A 143 -1.01 17.02 7.42
CA THR A 143 0.22 17.14 8.23
C THR A 143 0.59 15.85 8.95
N THR A 144 -0.33 14.89 9.03
CA THR A 144 -0.14 13.61 9.72
C THR A 144 -0.64 12.45 8.89
N ASN A 145 -0.10 11.27 9.15
CA ASN A 145 -0.64 9.99 8.68
C ASN A 145 -0.35 8.91 9.74
N TRP A 146 -0.91 7.71 9.54
CA TRP A 146 -0.75 6.60 10.48
C TRP A 146 0.73 6.21 10.71
N LEU A 147 1.61 6.43 9.72
CA LEU A 147 3.01 6.06 9.83
C LEU A 147 3.75 6.99 10.80
N ILE A 148 3.55 8.31 10.70
CA ILE A 148 4.18 9.27 11.63
C ILE A 148 3.61 9.15 13.05
N GLU A 149 2.32 8.77 13.18
CA GLU A 149 1.68 8.59 14.48
C GLU A 149 2.19 7.38 15.25
N TYR A 150 2.46 6.27 14.56
CA TYR A 150 2.82 4.99 15.20
C TYR A 150 4.28 4.59 15.02
N HIS A 151 4.93 5.08 13.96
CA HIS A 151 6.29 4.70 13.58
C HIS A 151 7.10 5.92 13.09
N PRO A 152 7.23 6.99 13.91
CA PRO A 152 7.97 8.20 13.52
C PRO A 152 9.45 7.93 13.27
N ASP A 153 10.00 6.90 13.89
CA ASP A 153 11.37 6.41 13.72
C ASP A 153 11.64 5.98 12.27
N ALA A 154 10.70 5.31 11.62
CA ALA A 154 10.83 4.93 10.22
C ALA A 154 10.94 6.16 9.28
N TYR A 155 10.17 7.22 9.55
CA TYR A 155 10.32 8.48 8.81
C TYR A 155 11.67 9.15 9.08
N LEU A 156 12.01 9.29 10.35
CA LEU A 156 13.23 10.00 10.75
C LEU A 156 14.47 9.33 10.15
N TYR A 157 14.62 8.03 10.38
CA TYR A 157 15.79 7.29 9.87
C TYR A 157 15.80 7.19 8.34
N GLY A 158 14.62 7.10 7.72
CA GLY A 158 14.48 7.15 6.27
C GLY A 158 14.96 8.47 5.68
N CYS A 159 14.57 9.60 6.26
CA CYS A 159 15.03 10.93 5.84
C CYS A 159 16.55 11.11 6.08
N LEU A 160 17.05 10.70 7.24
CA LEU A 160 18.48 10.79 7.57
C LEU A 160 19.33 9.91 6.64
N LYS A 161 18.83 8.73 6.23
CA LYS A 161 19.46 7.89 5.21
C LYS A 161 19.62 8.65 3.88
N GLN A 162 18.60 9.40 3.47
CA GLN A 162 18.64 10.19 2.23
C GLN A 162 19.55 11.43 2.34
N ALA A 163 19.79 11.93 3.56
CA ALA A 163 20.70 13.04 3.78
C ALA A 163 22.17 12.70 3.45
N GLY A 164 22.60 11.46 3.66
CA GLY A 164 23.98 11.04 3.42
C GLY A 164 24.48 11.34 2.00
N PRO A 165 23.81 10.86 0.92
CA PRO A 165 24.20 11.20 -0.45
C PRO A 165 24.15 12.71 -0.75
N TYR A 166 23.19 13.42 -0.18
CA TYR A 166 23.07 14.88 -0.36
C TYR A 166 24.24 15.65 0.28
N LEU A 167 24.69 15.21 1.45
CA LEU A 167 25.80 15.82 2.17
C LEU A 167 27.17 15.27 1.75
N GLY A 168 27.22 14.23 0.92
CA GLY A 168 28.45 13.56 0.51
C GLY A 168 29.08 12.71 1.64
N ASP A 169 28.29 12.31 2.64
CA ASP A 169 28.76 11.52 3.78
C ASP A 169 28.15 10.10 3.77
N GLN A 170 28.96 9.14 3.34
CA GLN A 170 28.57 7.74 3.26
C GLN A 170 28.36 7.09 4.64
N SER A 171 28.96 7.62 5.70
CA SER A 171 28.82 7.07 7.05
C SER A 171 27.41 7.31 7.58
N ILE A 172 26.83 8.47 7.30
CA ILE A 172 25.43 8.81 7.60
C ILE A 172 24.49 7.81 6.93
N THR A 173 24.68 7.60 5.62
CA THR A 173 23.86 6.66 4.85
C THR A 173 23.89 5.26 5.45
N THR A 174 25.08 4.74 5.74
CA THR A 174 25.25 3.36 6.26
C THR A 174 24.62 3.18 7.62
N THR A 175 24.86 4.16 8.53
CA THR A 175 24.34 4.12 9.89
C THR A 175 22.82 4.19 9.92
N PHE A 176 22.23 5.18 9.26
CA PHE A 176 20.78 5.36 9.28
C PHE A 176 20.02 4.36 8.41
N ASN A 177 20.67 3.78 7.39
CA ASN A 177 20.06 2.65 6.67
C ASN A 177 19.87 1.44 7.60
N THR A 178 20.82 1.16 8.49
CA THR A 178 20.68 0.07 9.47
C THR A 178 19.48 0.31 10.40
N TYR A 179 19.35 1.51 10.95
CA TYR A 179 18.21 1.86 11.82
C TYR A 179 16.88 1.86 11.06
N PHE A 180 16.87 2.36 9.83
CA PHE A 180 15.70 2.32 8.98
C PHE A 180 15.22 0.89 8.71
N GLU A 181 16.14 -0.02 8.34
CA GLU A 181 15.80 -1.42 8.12
C GLU A 181 15.25 -2.10 9.39
N GLN A 182 15.82 -1.79 10.55
CA GLN A 182 15.30 -2.29 11.83
C GLN A 182 13.88 -1.78 12.10
N ALA A 183 13.63 -0.48 11.90
CA ALA A 183 12.31 0.10 12.05
C ALA A 183 11.29 -0.55 11.11
N VAL A 184 11.64 -0.77 9.84
CA VAL A 184 10.77 -1.46 8.86
C VAL A 184 10.44 -2.88 9.29
N GLN A 185 11.43 -3.64 9.79
CA GLN A 185 11.20 -5.00 10.30
C GLN A 185 10.27 -5.00 11.52
N GLN A 186 10.43 -4.03 12.42
CA GLN A 186 9.54 -3.89 13.59
C GLN A 186 8.10 -3.59 13.18
N ILE A 187 7.88 -2.76 12.16
CA ILE A 187 6.54 -2.49 11.61
C ILE A 187 5.90 -3.79 11.10
N ILE A 188 6.63 -4.56 10.29
CA ILE A 188 6.16 -5.82 9.71
C ILE A 188 5.84 -6.84 10.82
N GLN A 189 6.72 -6.97 11.80
CA GLN A 189 6.52 -7.88 12.93
C GLN A 189 5.29 -7.48 13.76
N HIS A 190 5.19 -6.20 14.11
CA HIS A 190 4.05 -5.69 14.88
C HIS A 190 2.69 -5.90 14.17
N ASP A 191 2.63 -5.70 12.84
CA ASP A 191 1.42 -5.95 12.07
C ASP A 191 1.07 -7.45 12.07
N THR A 192 2.07 -8.32 11.95
CA THR A 192 1.90 -9.78 12.00
C THR A 192 1.38 -10.23 13.35
N ASP A 193 2.00 -9.78 14.43
CA ASP A 193 1.61 -10.11 15.80
C ASP A 193 0.18 -9.64 16.10
N THR A 194 -0.18 -8.45 15.62
CA THR A 194 -1.52 -7.91 15.81
C THR A 194 -2.58 -8.66 15.00
N LYS A 195 -2.27 -9.11 13.79
CA LYS A 195 -3.19 -9.91 12.96
C LYS A 195 -3.50 -11.26 13.59
N PHE A 196 -2.57 -11.83 14.32
CA PHE A 196 -2.69 -13.15 14.91
C PHE A 196 -2.82 -13.16 16.44
N SER A 197 -2.96 -11.99 17.08
CA SER A 197 -3.20 -11.87 18.50
C SER A 197 -4.56 -12.42 18.86
N GLY A 198 -4.63 -13.51 19.62
CA GLY A 198 -5.85 -13.98 20.27
C GLY A 198 -6.36 -15.37 19.90
N ARG A 199 -6.15 -15.90 18.70
CA ARG A 199 -6.49 -17.29 18.31
C ARG A 199 -5.63 -17.76 17.15
N THR A 200 -5.37 -19.07 17.10
CA THR A 200 -4.78 -19.70 15.91
C THR A 200 -5.71 -19.46 14.72
N PRO A 201 -5.25 -18.79 13.63
CA PRO A 201 -6.08 -18.51 12.49
C PRO A 201 -6.49 -19.80 11.79
N GLN A 202 -7.77 -19.93 11.45
CA GLN A 202 -8.21 -20.99 10.54
C GLN A 202 -7.77 -20.65 9.12
N THR A 203 -6.89 -21.47 8.57
CA THR A 203 -6.32 -21.26 7.23
C THR A 203 -7.15 -21.88 6.10
N ALA A 204 -8.06 -22.79 6.40
CA ALA A 204 -8.99 -23.38 5.45
C ALA A 204 -10.30 -23.78 6.12
N ILE A 205 -11.42 -23.47 5.50
CA ILE A 205 -12.70 -24.11 5.77
C ILE A 205 -12.82 -25.25 4.76
N THR A 206 -12.60 -26.48 5.20
CA THR A 206 -12.94 -27.66 4.40
C THR A 206 -14.47 -27.71 4.31
N ARG A 207 -15.03 -27.30 3.17
CA ARG A 207 -16.44 -27.60 2.88
C ARG A 207 -16.53 -29.13 2.69
N ILE A 208 -17.06 -29.78 3.70
CA ILE A 208 -17.56 -31.16 3.53
C ILE A 208 -18.81 -31.02 2.66
N GLY A 209 -18.73 -31.53 1.42
CA GLY A 209 -19.82 -31.60 0.46
C GLY A 209 -20.89 -32.59 0.88
#